data_0a01f1a17c3ac0835e45eda54a69ed3c
#
_entry.id   0a01f1a17c3ac0835e45eda54a69ed3c
#
_cell.length_a   1.000
_cell.length_b   1.000
_cell.length_c   1.000
_cell.angle_alpha   90.00
_cell.angle_beta   90.00
_cell.angle_gamma   90.00
#
_symmetry.space_group_name_H-M   'P 1'
#
loop_
_entity.id
_entity.type
_entity.pdbx_description
1 polymer ?
#
loop_
_entity_poly.entity_id
_entity_poly.type
_entity_poly.pdbx_seq_one_letter_code
_entity_poly.pdbx_strand_id
1 'polypeptide(L)'
;MRQFNRNLCVLGLLCLALMGVNAQNYPSKPITIVAPFSPGGNVDIIARSVAQSLSVVLGQSVVVDNRAGAGGAIGSSFVSKSAPDGYTLLLATTNTISVLPYMMKTPLYKPSDFQAISLAAVSPLVMVVRADDKRFASTPSLIASAKAGPKNISVGHSGMGTSNHVSVLRLENVAKVEFNVIPYKGSTPALTDLMGGQIDFMIDQLSSSKSFVDAGKLKILAILSKERDDTIPNVPTFFEATKITLEANTTSGVLAPPDTPPNIVKILSDALITVAQDPVYISRLLSVGSLPKSSSPKEWAELLRQESLNSERLALAGKLKVE
;
A
#
# COMPACT_ATOMS: atom_id res chain seq x y z
N MET A 1 -13.36 -52.51 45.26
CA MET A 1 -13.51 -51.04 45.12
C MET A 1 -12.21 -50.25 44.94
N ARG A 2 -11.11 -50.55 45.69
CA ARG A 2 -9.85 -49.74 45.51
C ARG A 2 -9.11 -49.91 44.18
N GLN A 3 -9.21 -51.04 43.49
CA GLN A 3 -8.58 -51.23 42.17
C GLN A 3 -9.35 -50.53 41.02
N PHE A 4 -10.68 -50.42 41.13
CA PHE A 4 -11.51 -49.76 40.10
C PHE A 4 -11.27 -48.26 40.04
N ASN A 5 -11.09 -47.58 41.18
CA ASN A 5 -10.78 -46.17 41.23
C ASN A 5 -9.36 -45.83 40.71
N ARG A 6 -8.39 -46.75 40.84
CA ARG A 6 -7.01 -46.54 40.37
C ARG A 6 -6.92 -46.59 38.85
N ASN A 7 -7.71 -47.44 38.20
CA ASN A 7 -7.77 -47.54 36.75
C ASN A 7 -8.53 -46.36 36.11
N LEU A 8 -9.53 -45.80 36.79
CA LEU A 8 -10.27 -44.63 36.34
C LEU A 8 -9.41 -43.35 36.40
N CYS A 9 -8.55 -43.22 37.43
CA CYS A 9 -7.59 -42.09 37.51
C CYS A 9 -6.49 -42.17 36.48
N VAL A 10 -6.00 -43.40 36.14
CA VAL A 10 -4.98 -43.57 35.10
C VAL A 10 -5.54 -43.27 33.70
N LEU A 11 -6.80 -43.67 33.42
CA LEU A 11 -7.48 -43.37 32.16
C LEU A 11 -7.76 -41.87 32.01
N GLY A 12 -8.12 -41.16 33.08
CA GLY A 12 -8.32 -39.72 33.14
C GLY A 12 -7.03 -38.93 32.88
N LEU A 13 -5.89 -39.37 33.41
CA LEU A 13 -4.59 -38.77 33.15
C LEU A 13 -4.10 -39.04 31.71
N LEU A 14 -4.40 -40.19 31.11
CA LEU A 14 -4.05 -40.50 29.72
C LEU A 14 -4.87 -39.65 28.72
N CYS A 15 -6.15 -39.39 29.01
CA CYS A 15 -6.99 -38.48 28.20
C CYS A 15 -6.55 -37.02 28.27
N LEU A 16 -6.05 -36.53 29.41
CA LEU A 16 -5.49 -35.20 29.52
C LEU A 16 -4.14 -35.04 28.79
N ALA A 17 -3.33 -36.11 28.73
CA ALA A 17 -2.07 -36.11 28.00
C ALA A 17 -2.24 -36.08 26.45
N LEU A 18 -3.40 -36.54 25.94
CA LEU A 18 -3.73 -36.50 24.52
C LEU A 18 -4.30 -35.16 24.02
N MET A 19 -4.65 -34.26 24.95
CA MET A 19 -4.95 -32.85 24.62
C MET A 19 -3.68 -31.98 24.51
N GLY A 20 -2.49 -32.56 24.65
CA GLY A 20 -1.20 -31.93 24.48
C GLY A 20 -0.87 -31.68 23.00
N VAL A 21 -1.16 -30.45 22.61
CA VAL A 21 -0.32 -29.70 21.66
C VAL A 21 -0.25 -30.27 20.24
N ASN A 22 -1.31 -30.08 19.46
CA ASN A 22 -1.09 -29.65 18.10
C ASN A 22 -0.58 -28.19 18.14
N ALA A 23 0.68 -28.00 18.48
CA ALA A 23 1.43 -26.86 18.02
C ALA A 23 1.53 -27.03 16.50
N GLN A 24 0.45 -26.66 15.79
CA GLN A 24 0.44 -26.69 14.33
C GLN A 24 1.66 -25.88 13.91
N ASN A 25 2.60 -26.55 13.20
CA ASN A 25 3.71 -25.88 12.58
C ASN A 25 3.14 -24.82 11.61
N TYR A 26 3.02 -23.59 12.08
CA TYR A 26 2.63 -22.49 11.21
C TYR A 26 3.85 -22.00 10.44
N PRO A 27 3.73 -21.81 9.11
CA PRO A 27 2.60 -22.16 8.25
C PRO A 27 2.65 -23.63 7.76
N SER A 28 1.49 -24.31 7.69
CA SER A 28 1.35 -25.69 7.18
C SER A 28 0.59 -25.79 5.85
N LYS A 29 0.05 -24.66 5.36
CA LYS A 29 -0.68 -24.52 4.08
C LYS A 29 -0.31 -23.19 3.41
N PRO A 30 -0.63 -23.00 2.12
CA PRO A 30 -0.35 -21.74 1.44
C PRO A 30 -0.95 -20.51 2.13
N ILE A 31 -0.20 -19.40 2.12
CA ILE A 31 -0.63 -18.09 2.61
C ILE A 31 -1.10 -17.25 1.42
N THR A 32 -2.19 -16.50 1.58
CA THR A 32 -2.68 -15.54 0.59
C THR A 32 -2.42 -14.11 1.07
N ILE A 33 -1.73 -13.31 0.26
CA ILE A 33 -1.62 -11.87 0.44
C ILE A 33 -2.64 -11.20 -0.48
N VAL A 34 -3.64 -10.57 0.10
CA VAL A 34 -4.61 -9.75 -0.64
C VAL A 34 -3.96 -8.41 -0.99
N ALA A 35 -3.94 -8.08 -2.28
CA ALA A 35 -3.58 -6.76 -2.81
C ALA A 35 -4.88 -6.03 -3.20
N PRO A 36 -5.28 -4.94 -2.51
CA PRO A 36 -6.58 -4.32 -2.70
C PRO A 36 -6.68 -3.41 -3.93
N PHE A 37 -5.82 -3.60 -4.92
CA PHE A 37 -5.75 -2.83 -6.17
C PHE A 37 -5.52 -3.73 -7.38
N SER A 38 -5.68 -3.15 -8.59
CA SER A 38 -5.46 -3.85 -9.86
C SER A 38 -4.02 -4.37 -9.98
N PRO A 39 -3.81 -5.53 -10.65
CA PRO A 39 -2.49 -6.05 -10.95
C PRO A 39 -1.59 -5.05 -11.67
N GLY A 40 -0.28 -5.13 -11.45
CA GLY A 40 0.75 -4.27 -12.07
C GLY A 40 0.89 -2.87 -11.45
N GLY A 41 0.05 -2.48 -10.50
CA GLY A 41 0.25 -1.26 -9.72
C GLY A 41 1.23 -1.46 -8.55
N ASN A 42 1.62 -0.36 -7.90
CA ASN A 42 2.60 -0.36 -6.79
C ASN A 42 2.32 -1.43 -5.72
N VAL A 43 1.08 -1.52 -5.24
CA VAL A 43 0.72 -2.48 -4.18
C VAL A 43 0.87 -3.93 -4.64
N ASP A 44 0.51 -4.23 -5.89
CA ASP A 44 0.67 -5.57 -6.47
C ASP A 44 2.15 -5.93 -6.66
N ILE A 45 2.96 -5.00 -7.17
CA ILE A 45 4.41 -5.17 -7.34
C ILE A 45 5.08 -5.51 -6.01
N ILE A 46 4.75 -4.75 -4.95
CA ILE A 46 5.29 -4.98 -3.61
C ILE A 46 4.76 -6.30 -3.04
N ALA A 47 3.46 -6.59 -3.18
CA ALA A 47 2.85 -7.84 -2.70
C ALA A 47 3.52 -9.07 -3.30
N ARG A 48 3.77 -9.07 -4.63
CA ARG A 48 4.46 -10.18 -5.32
C ARG A 48 5.92 -10.29 -4.90
N SER A 49 6.59 -9.16 -4.69
CA SER A 49 7.97 -9.14 -4.18
C SER A 49 8.07 -9.73 -2.77
N VAL A 50 7.16 -9.32 -1.87
CA VAL A 50 7.03 -9.90 -0.53
C VAL A 50 6.69 -11.38 -0.60
N ALA A 51 5.68 -11.77 -1.40
CA ALA A 51 5.21 -13.15 -1.50
C ALA A 51 6.33 -14.10 -1.94
N GLN A 52 7.13 -13.71 -2.91
CA GLN A 52 8.22 -14.53 -3.42
C GLN A 52 9.30 -14.77 -2.37
N SER A 53 9.81 -13.71 -1.71
CA SER A 53 10.84 -13.86 -0.68
C SER A 53 10.28 -14.50 0.59
N LEU A 54 9.04 -14.18 0.98
CA LEU A 54 8.39 -14.78 2.14
C LEU A 54 8.14 -16.28 1.96
N SER A 55 7.84 -16.74 0.72
CA SER A 55 7.71 -18.16 0.40
C SER A 55 9.00 -18.94 0.68
N VAL A 56 10.15 -18.33 0.38
CA VAL A 56 11.47 -18.95 0.65
C VAL A 56 11.74 -19.00 2.16
N VAL A 57 11.51 -17.90 2.87
CA VAL A 57 11.78 -17.80 4.30
C VAL A 57 10.89 -18.75 5.12
N LEU A 58 9.61 -18.86 4.77
CA LEU A 58 8.64 -19.69 5.49
C LEU A 58 8.59 -21.15 5.01
N GLY A 59 9.22 -21.48 3.88
CA GLY A 59 9.15 -22.82 3.28
C GLY A 59 7.73 -23.22 2.82
N GLN A 60 6.84 -22.23 2.63
CA GLN A 60 5.46 -22.44 2.19
C GLN A 60 5.09 -21.48 1.07
N SER A 61 4.20 -21.92 0.18
CA SER A 61 3.72 -21.08 -0.92
C SER A 61 3.01 -19.84 -0.39
N VAL A 62 3.37 -18.67 -0.92
CA VAL A 62 2.66 -17.40 -0.67
C VAL A 62 2.16 -16.87 -2.02
N VAL A 63 0.85 -16.66 -2.14
CA VAL A 63 0.20 -16.23 -3.38
C VAL A 63 -0.43 -14.84 -3.21
N VAL A 64 -0.57 -14.11 -4.31
CA VAL A 64 -1.21 -12.77 -4.31
C VAL A 64 -2.59 -12.87 -4.93
N ASP A 65 -3.60 -12.35 -4.22
CA ASP A 65 -4.99 -12.21 -4.68
C ASP A 65 -5.35 -10.73 -4.82
N ASN A 66 -5.64 -10.28 -6.05
CA ASN A 66 -5.99 -8.88 -6.31
C ASN A 66 -7.49 -8.64 -6.16
N ARG A 67 -7.89 -7.84 -5.15
CA ARG A 67 -9.30 -7.49 -4.86
C ARG A 67 -9.51 -5.98 -4.94
N ALA A 68 -9.47 -5.45 -6.16
CA ALA A 68 -9.54 -4.01 -6.42
C ALA A 68 -10.93 -3.42 -6.23
N GLY A 69 -10.99 -2.14 -5.82
CA GLY A 69 -12.20 -1.33 -5.80
C GLY A 69 -12.32 -0.42 -4.59
N ALA A 70 -13.09 0.66 -4.74
CA ALA A 70 -13.36 1.68 -3.71
C ALA A 70 -12.08 2.17 -2.98
N GLY A 71 -11.02 2.53 -3.73
CA GLY A 71 -9.76 3.00 -3.14
C GLY A 71 -9.01 1.95 -2.31
N GLY A 72 -9.32 0.67 -2.50
CA GLY A 72 -8.77 -0.46 -1.74
C GLY A 72 -9.70 -0.96 -0.62
N ALA A 73 -10.84 -0.32 -0.40
CA ALA A 73 -11.75 -0.68 0.69
C ALA A 73 -12.34 -2.09 0.54
N ILE A 74 -12.59 -2.57 -0.69
CA ILE A 74 -13.16 -3.90 -0.92
C ILE A 74 -12.20 -5.00 -0.43
N GLY A 75 -10.94 -4.98 -0.88
CA GLY A 75 -9.94 -5.97 -0.48
C GLY A 75 -9.60 -5.87 1.01
N SER A 76 -9.50 -4.66 1.56
CA SER A 76 -9.25 -4.44 2.98
C SER A 76 -10.38 -4.97 3.86
N SER A 77 -11.65 -4.68 3.51
CA SER A 77 -12.82 -5.20 4.23
C SER A 77 -12.94 -6.73 4.13
N PHE A 78 -12.48 -7.36 3.05
CA PHE A 78 -12.42 -8.81 2.96
C PHE A 78 -11.46 -9.38 3.99
N VAL A 79 -10.24 -8.82 4.10
CA VAL A 79 -9.24 -9.31 5.07
C VAL A 79 -9.66 -9.03 6.50
N SER A 80 -10.23 -7.86 6.81
CA SER A 80 -10.67 -7.54 8.18
C SER A 80 -11.71 -8.53 8.75
N LYS A 81 -12.41 -9.26 7.86
CA LYS A 81 -13.43 -10.27 8.20
C LYS A 81 -12.96 -11.70 8.00
N SER A 82 -11.71 -11.90 7.58
CA SER A 82 -11.14 -13.24 7.40
C SER A 82 -10.78 -13.88 8.73
N ALA A 83 -10.57 -15.21 8.70
CA ALA A 83 -10.14 -15.94 9.91
C ALA A 83 -8.77 -15.41 10.41
N PRO A 84 -8.59 -15.21 11.72
CA PRO A 84 -7.36 -14.70 12.31
C PRO A 84 -6.29 -15.80 12.47
N ASP A 85 -6.13 -16.65 11.46
CA ASP A 85 -5.25 -17.82 11.47
C ASP A 85 -3.90 -17.59 10.76
N GLY A 86 -3.65 -16.35 10.27
CA GLY A 86 -2.42 -15.95 9.61
C GLY A 86 -2.30 -16.37 8.14
N TYR A 87 -3.30 -17.06 7.57
CA TYR A 87 -3.25 -17.53 6.17
C TYR A 87 -3.88 -16.57 5.17
N THR A 88 -4.57 -15.52 5.65
CA THR A 88 -5.05 -14.41 4.81
C THR A 88 -4.46 -13.12 5.35
N LEU A 89 -3.58 -12.49 4.58
CA LEU A 89 -2.90 -11.26 4.93
C LEU A 89 -3.31 -10.15 3.95
N LEU A 90 -3.10 -8.92 4.33
CA LEU A 90 -3.33 -7.74 3.50
C LEU A 90 -1.99 -7.03 3.26
N LEU A 91 -1.63 -6.74 2.02
CA LEU A 91 -0.67 -5.69 1.74
C LEU A 91 -1.42 -4.39 1.48
N ALA A 92 -1.29 -3.43 2.37
CA ALA A 92 -1.97 -2.15 2.26
C ALA A 92 -1.01 -0.98 2.40
N THR A 93 -1.48 0.19 2.00
CA THR A 93 -0.78 1.46 2.25
C THR A 93 -1.31 2.11 3.52
N THR A 94 -0.50 2.98 4.14
CA THR A 94 -0.94 3.82 5.26
C THR A 94 -2.25 4.53 4.94
N ASN A 95 -2.35 5.11 3.74
CA ASN A 95 -3.54 5.85 3.31
C ASN A 95 -4.80 4.97 3.21
N THR A 96 -4.67 3.76 2.68
CA THR A 96 -5.82 2.83 2.58
C THR A 96 -6.39 2.51 3.96
N ILE A 97 -5.54 2.34 4.98
CA ILE A 97 -6.01 1.97 6.32
C ILE A 97 -6.39 3.20 7.16
N SER A 98 -5.62 4.29 7.07
CA SER A 98 -5.69 5.41 8.02
C SER A 98 -6.29 6.70 7.46
N VAL A 99 -6.53 6.80 6.15
CA VAL A 99 -7.13 7.98 5.52
C VAL A 99 -8.49 7.65 4.91
N LEU A 100 -8.55 6.59 4.09
CA LEU A 100 -9.74 6.23 3.33
C LEU A 100 -11.02 6.07 4.19
N PRO A 101 -11.00 5.42 5.38
CA PRO A 101 -12.20 5.31 6.20
C PRO A 101 -12.81 6.66 6.60
N TYR A 102 -11.99 7.69 6.77
CA TYR A 102 -12.45 9.03 7.13
C TYR A 102 -12.94 9.87 5.93
N MET A 103 -12.76 9.37 4.71
CA MET A 103 -13.29 9.97 3.48
C MET A 103 -14.58 9.30 2.98
N MET A 104 -14.99 8.19 3.59
CA MET A 104 -16.20 7.44 3.23
C MET A 104 -17.39 7.81 4.12
N LYS A 105 -18.57 8.07 3.55
CA LYS A 105 -19.81 8.23 4.32
C LYS A 105 -20.14 7.01 5.17
N THR A 106 -19.86 5.82 4.64
CA THR A 106 -20.06 4.54 5.34
C THR A 106 -18.79 3.71 5.20
N PRO A 107 -17.87 3.80 6.15
CA PRO A 107 -16.64 3.02 6.14
C PRO A 107 -16.91 1.52 6.18
N LEU A 108 -16.20 0.74 5.34
CA LEU A 108 -16.35 -0.72 5.29
C LEU A 108 -15.52 -1.45 6.37
N TYR A 109 -14.61 -0.75 7.00
CA TYR A 109 -13.72 -1.19 8.10
C TYR A 109 -13.21 0.02 8.88
N LYS A 110 -12.61 -0.25 10.02
CA LYS A 110 -11.89 0.71 10.86
C LYS A 110 -10.40 0.35 10.89
N PRO A 111 -9.48 1.27 11.17
CA PRO A 111 -8.06 0.95 11.36
C PRO A 111 -7.81 -0.12 12.42
N SER A 112 -8.63 -0.17 13.49
CA SER A 112 -8.58 -1.18 14.54
C SER A 112 -8.97 -2.59 14.10
N ASP A 113 -9.56 -2.78 12.93
CA ASP A 113 -9.95 -4.07 12.40
C ASP A 113 -8.76 -4.82 11.75
N PHE A 114 -7.53 -4.37 12.02
CA PHE A 114 -6.31 -5.00 11.52
C PHE A 114 -5.25 -5.14 12.59
N GLN A 115 -4.55 -6.26 12.55
CA GLN A 115 -3.32 -6.51 13.31
C GLN A 115 -2.12 -6.16 12.44
N ALA A 116 -1.30 -5.20 12.87
CA ALA A 116 -0.06 -4.84 12.17
C ALA A 116 0.99 -5.95 12.28
N ILE A 117 1.68 -6.25 11.17
CA ILE A 117 2.77 -7.24 11.12
C ILE A 117 4.10 -6.54 10.90
N SER A 118 4.31 -5.88 9.74
CA SER A 118 5.54 -5.15 9.43
C SER A 118 5.33 -4.21 8.25
N LEU A 119 6.13 -3.16 8.15
CA LEU A 119 6.35 -2.44 6.90
C LEU A 119 6.93 -3.39 5.83
N ALA A 120 6.77 -3.02 4.57
CA ALA A 120 7.34 -3.74 3.43
C ALA A 120 8.16 -2.80 2.54
N ALA A 121 7.62 -1.64 2.15
CA ALA A 121 8.29 -0.72 1.25
C ALA A 121 7.81 0.72 1.41
N VAL A 122 8.65 1.65 0.96
CA VAL A 122 8.28 3.05 0.69
C VAL A 122 8.54 3.33 -0.79
N SER A 123 7.54 3.87 -1.48
CA SER A 123 7.62 4.23 -2.89
C SER A 123 7.41 5.74 -3.06
N PRO A 124 8.35 6.47 -3.67
CA PRO A 124 8.17 7.88 -3.95
C PRO A 124 7.05 8.10 -4.98
N LEU A 125 6.41 9.25 -4.93
CA LEU A 125 5.44 9.68 -5.94
C LEU A 125 6.11 10.57 -6.98
N VAL A 126 5.69 10.40 -8.23
CA VAL A 126 6.17 11.17 -9.40
C VAL A 126 4.99 11.76 -10.16
N MET A 127 5.20 12.92 -10.78
CA MET A 127 4.26 13.49 -11.75
C MET A 127 4.60 12.96 -13.14
N VAL A 128 3.69 12.20 -13.73
CA VAL A 128 3.88 11.59 -15.04
C VAL A 128 2.90 12.14 -16.07
N VAL A 129 3.37 12.30 -17.28
CA VAL A 129 2.60 12.70 -18.45
C VAL A 129 2.98 11.80 -19.63
N ARG A 130 2.18 11.80 -20.69
CA ARG A 130 2.54 11.13 -21.94
C ARG A 130 3.81 11.72 -22.54
N ALA A 131 4.73 10.89 -23.01
CA ALA A 131 6.06 11.33 -23.47
C ALA A 131 6.00 12.26 -24.68
N ASP A 132 5.04 12.05 -25.60
CA ASP A 132 4.83 12.81 -26.82
C ASP A 132 3.97 14.07 -26.62
N ASP A 133 3.40 14.29 -25.44
CA ASP A 133 2.60 15.48 -25.17
C ASP A 133 3.49 16.72 -24.99
N LYS A 134 3.49 17.56 -26.01
CA LYS A 134 4.30 18.80 -26.07
C LYS A 134 3.76 19.93 -25.21
N ARG A 135 2.49 19.83 -24.72
CA ARG A 135 1.89 20.85 -23.85
C ARG A 135 2.61 20.91 -22.49
N PHE A 136 3.10 19.77 -22.02
CA PHE A 136 3.68 19.62 -20.69
C PHE A 136 5.18 19.30 -20.77
N ALA A 137 5.96 20.31 -21.16
CA ALA A 137 7.42 20.19 -21.21
C ALA A 137 8.06 20.12 -19.81
N SER A 138 7.37 20.66 -18.78
CA SER A 138 7.86 20.76 -17.40
C SER A 138 6.69 20.87 -16.42
N THR A 139 6.96 20.70 -15.11
CA THR A 139 5.98 20.96 -14.05
C THR A 139 5.41 22.38 -14.07
N PRO A 140 6.23 23.45 -14.23
CA PRO A 140 5.70 24.80 -14.40
C PRO A 140 4.75 24.97 -15.59
N SER A 141 5.02 24.34 -16.74
CA SER A 141 4.13 24.44 -17.91
C SER A 141 2.79 23.76 -17.68
N LEU A 142 2.76 22.61 -16.96
CA LEU A 142 1.51 21.95 -16.58
C LEU A 142 0.69 22.83 -15.62
N ILE A 143 1.32 23.39 -14.60
CA ILE A 143 0.65 24.30 -13.64
C ILE A 143 0.14 25.56 -14.35
N ALA A 144 0.91 26.13 -15.28
CA ALA A 144 0.49 27.30 -16.07
C ALA A 144 -0.74 26.96 -16.93
N SER A 145 -0.75 25.78 -17.59
CA SER A 145 -1.91 25.31 -18.33
C SER A 145 -3.13 25.12 -17.44
N ALA A 146 -2.97 24.58 -16.22
CA ALA A 146 -4.08 24.43 -15.27
C ALA A 146 -4.63 25.79 -14.80
N LYS A 147 -3.77 26.82 -14.66
CA LYS A 147 -4.20 28.19 -14.32
C LYS A 147 -4.98 28.92 -15.43
N ALA A 148 -4.90 28.45 -16.66
CA ALA A 148 -5.63 29.04 -17.78
C ALA A 148 -7.16 28.87 -17.69
N GLY A 149 -7.64 27.92 -16.88
CA GLY A 149 -9.06 27.71 -16.59
C GLY A 149 -9.28 26.53 -15.64
N PRO A 150 -10.35 26.58 -14.81
CA PRO A 150 -10.66 25.49 -13.90
C PRO A 150 -11.03 24.22 -14.68
N LYS A 151 -10.54 23.07 -14.20
CA LYS A 151 -10.85 21.73 -14.73
C LYS A 151 -10.51 21.48 -16.21
N ASN A 152 -9.69 22.34 -16.80
CA ASN A 152 -9.23 22.19 -18.19
C ASN A 152 -8.12 21.14 -18.35
N ILE A 153 -7.55 20.67 -17.25
CA ILE A 153 -6.55 19.60 -17.19
C ILE A 153 -7.13 18.43 -16.39
N SER A 154 -7.11 17.24 -17.00
CA SER A 154 -7.57 16.00 -16.38
C SER A 154 -6.44 15.28 -15.66
N VAL A 155 -6.70 14.79 -14.45
CA VAL A 155 -5.75 14.02 -13.65
C VAL A 155 -6.36 12.71 -13.18
N GLY A 156 -5.65 11.60 -13.43
CA GLY A 156 -6.03 10.30 -12.93
C GLY A 156 -5.44 10.01 -11.54
N HIS A 157 -6.13 9.21 -10.76
CA HIS A 157 -5.60 8.65 -9.51
C HIS A 157 -6.10 7.23 -9.26
N SER A 158 -5.37 6.48 -8.43
CA SER A 158 -5.60 5.05 -8.19
C SER A 158 -6.79 4.71 -7.28
N GLY A 159 -7.62 5.70 -6.96
CA GLY A 159 -8.82 5.57 -6.13
C GLY A 159 -8.86 6.59 -5.00
N MET A 160 -10.07 6.83 -4.46
CA MET A 160 -10.30 7.77 -3.36
C MET A 160 -9.43 7.40 -2.14
N GLY A 161 -8.93 8.41 -1.43
CA GLY A 161 -8.13 8.26 -0.21
C GLY A 161 -6.71 7.73 -0.42
N THR A 162 -6.33 7.29 -1.62
CA THR A 162 -4.96 6.84 -1.91
C THR A 162 -3.95 7.98 -1.83
N SER A 163 -2.65 7.65 -1.69
CA SER A 163 -1.57 8.65 -1.70
C SER A 163 -1.59 9.51 -2.96
N ASN A 164 -1.93 8.92 -4.11
CA ASN A 164 -2.11 9.59 -5.39
C ASN A 164 -3.19 10.67 -5.29
N HIS A 165 -4.40 10.29 -4.85
CA HIS A 165 -5.53 11.20 -4.70
C HIS A 165 -5.23 12.34 -3.73
N VAL A 166 -4.75 12.02 -2.52
CA VAL A 166 -4.39 13.03 -1.52
C VAL A 166 -3.32 13.99 -2.05
N SER A 167 -2.35 13.50 -2.85
CA SER A 167 -1.33 14.35 -3.47
C SER A 167 -1.89 15.28 -4.54
N VAL A 168 -2.91 14.84 -5.30
CA VAL A 168 -3.63 15.71 -6.25
C VAL A 168 -4.34 16.84 -5.49
N LEU A 169 -5.08 16.54 -4.43
CA LEU A 169 -5.78 17.56 -3.61
C LEU A 169 -4.78 18.56 -2.99
N ARG A 170 -3.61 18.06 -2.54
CA ARG A 170 -2.55 18.93 -2.02
C ARG A 170 -1.96 19.81 -3.11
N LEU A 171 -1.75 19.26 -4.33
CA LEU A 171 -1.26 20.03 -5.47
C LEU A 171 -2.25 21.15 -5.84
N GLU A 172 -3.56 20.87 -5.94
CA GLU A 172 -4.58 21.89 -6.17
C GLU A 172 -4.49 23.03 -5.16
N ASN A 173 -4.34 22.66 -3.89
CA ASN A 173 -4.25 23.67 -2.82
C ASN A 173 -2.99 24.52 -2.89
N VAL A 174 -1.80 23.92 -3.09
CA VAL A 174 -0.53 24.68 -3.09
C VAL A 174 -0.29 25.46 -4.37
N ALA A 175 -0.75 24.93 -5.53
CA ALA A 175 -0.62 25.58 -6.83
C ALA A 175 -1.78 26.56 -7.13
N LYS A 176 -2.86 26.53 -6.32
CA LYS A 176 -4.10 27.32 -6.53
C LYS A 176 -4.72 27.07 -7.90
N VAL A 177 -4.95 25.80 -8.20
CA VAL A 177 -5.58 25.32 -9.45
C VAL A 177 -6.68 24.32 -9.13
N GLU A 178 -7.55 24.03 -10.10
CA GLU A 178 -8.56 22.98 -10.04
C GLU A 178 -8.38 22.04 -11.23
N PHE A 179 -8.28 20.74 -10.97
CA PHE A 179 -8.21 19.69 -11.98
C PHE A 179 -9.56 19.01 -12.20
N ASN A 180 -9.74 18.41 -13.38
CA ASN A 180 -10.77 17.40 -13.61
C ASN A 180 -10.24 16.06 -13.07
N VAL A 181 -10.63 15.69 -11.84
CA VAL A 181 -10.07 14.54 -11.11
C VAL A 181 -10.85 13.28 -11.46
N ILE A 182 -10.17 12.25 -11.99
CA ILE A 182 -10.78 11.02 -12.52
C ILE A 182 -10.29 9.81 -11.70
N PRO A 183 -11.20 9.11 -10.98
CA PRO A 183 -10.84 7.96 -10.16
C PRO A 183 -10.74 6.66 -10.98
N TYR A 184 -9.75 5.83 -10.65
CA TYR A 184 -9.55 4.48 -11.20
C TYR A 184 -9.46 3.43 -10.10
N LYS A 185 -9.55 2.12 -10.46
CA LYS A 185 -9.44 1.00 -9.52
C LYS A 185 -7.98 0.61 -9.19
N GLY A 186 -7.01 1.49 -9.50
CA GLY A 186 -5.57 1.29 -9.31
C GLY A 186 -4.76 2.07 -10.33
N SER A 187 -3.43 2.03 -10.21
CA SER A 187 -2.52 2.77 -11.12
C SER A 187 -2.59 2.25 -12.55
N THR A 188 -2.62 0.94 -12.77
CA THR A 188 -2.55 0.34 -14.11
C THR A 188 -3.62 0.86 -15.08
N PRO A 189 -4.93 0.86 -14.77
CA PRO A 189 -5.93 1.40 -15.68
C PRO A 189 -5.77 2.91 -15.89
N ALA A 190 -5.36 3.68 -14.88
CA ALA A 190 -5.08 5.11 -15.02
C ALA A 190 -3.89 5.39 -15.97
N LEU A 191 -2.80 4.63 -15.83
CA LEU A 191 -1.63 4.73 -16.70
C LEU A 191 -1.95 4.33 -18.14
N THR A 192 -2.84 3.36 -18.36
CA THR A 192 -3.32 2.97 -19.68
C THR A 192 -4.07 4.14 -20.34
N ASP A 193 -4.97 4.78 -19.62
CA ASP A 193 -5.71 5.95 -20.10
C ASP A 193 -4.82 7.18 -20.30
N LEU A 194 -3.79 7.34 -19.45
CA LEU A 194 -2.77 8.38 -19.65
C LEU A 194 -2.00 8.18 -20.98
N MET A 195 -1.53 6.95 -21.23
CA MET A 195 -0.86 6.62 -22.50
C MET A 195 -1.79 6.76 -23.71
N GLY A 196 -3.09 6.48 -23.53
CA GLY A 196 -4.13 6.66 -24.54
C GLY A 196 -4.59 8.11 -24.73
N GLY A 197 -4.10 9.06 -23.90
CA GLY A 197 -4.49 10.47 -23.97
C GLY A 197 -5.90 10.78 -23.44
N GLN A 198 -6.51 9.87 -22.69
CA GLN A 198 -7.82 10.08 -22.06
C GLN A 198 -7.72 10.97 -20.81
N ILE A 199 -6.56 11.00 -20.18
CA ILE A 199 -6.19 11.93 -19.11
C ILE A 199 -4.87 12.61 -19.45
N ASP A 200 -4.62 13.77 -18.85
CA ASP A 200 -3.48 14.63 -19.19
C ASP A 200 -2.24 14.29 -18.35
N PHE A 201 -2.42 13.99 -17.06
CA PHE A 201 -1.33 13.61 -16.19
C PHE A 201 -1.80 12.71 -15.04
N MET A 202 -0.84 12.20 -14.29
CA MET A 202 -1.07 11.44 -13.07
C MET A 202 0.02 11.76 -12.03
N ILE A 203 -0.34 11.78 -10.76
CA ILE A 203 0.63 11.61 -9.66
C ILE A 203 0.58 10.13 -9.30
N ASP A 204 1.68 9.41 -9.54
CA ASP A 204 1.73 7.96 -9.34
C ASP A 204 3.00 7.51 -8.62
N GLN A 205 3.03 6.29 -8.12
CA GLN A 205 4.24 5.71 -7.56
C GLN A 205 5.26 5.44 -8.68
N LEU A 206 6.53 5.74 -8.42
CA LEU A 206 7.60 5.47 -9.38
C LEU A 206 7.60 4.00 -9.80
N SER A 207 7.33 3.09 -8.87
CA SER A 207 7.33 1.63 -9.11
C SER A 207 6.32 1.16 -10.16
N SER A 208 5.17 1.80 -10.28
CA SER A 208 4.17 1.45 -11.30
C SER A 208 4.39 2.18 -12.62
N SER A 209 5.01 3.37 -12.60
CA SER A 209 5.23 4.20 -13.78
C SER A 209 6.55 3.92 -14.48
N LYS A 210 7.59 3.46 -13.75
CA LYS A 210 8.97 3.37 -14.24
C LYS A 210 9.12 2.56 -15.53
N SER A 211 8.49 1.40 -15.64
CA SER A 211 8.56 0.56 -16.83
C SER A 211 8.04 1.27 -18.10
N PHE A 212 7.00 2.10 -17.97
CA PHE A 212 6.46 2.88 -19.08
C PHE A 212 7.34 4.09 -19.41
N VAL A 213 8.01 4.65 -18.42
CA VAL A 213 9.01 5.72 -18.62
C VAL A 213 10.25 5.17 -19.33
N ASP A 214 10.78 4.03 -18.88
CA ASP A 214 11.92 3.35 -19.50
C ASP A 214 11.61 2.93 -20.96
N ALA A 215 10.35 2.58 -21.24
CA ALA A 215 9.86 2.27 -22.60
C ALA A 215 9.56 3.53 -23.45
N GLY A 216 9.81 4.75 -22.96
CA GLY A 216 9.58 6.01 -23.66
C GLY A 216 8.10 6.34 -23.93
N LYS A 217 7.15 5.69 -23.23
CA LYS A 217 5.72 5.96 -23.35
C LYS A 217 5.26 7.12 -22.46
N LEU A 218 5.88 7.23 -21.29
CA LEU A 218 5.65 8.30 -20.33
C LEU A 218 6.94 9.06 -20.05
N LYS A 219 6.83 10.28 -19.55
CA LYS A 219 7.95 11.04 -18.99
C LYS A 219 7.57 11.55 -17.59
N ILE A 220 8.57 11.65 -16.72
CA ILE A 220 8.41 12.21 -15.39
C ILE A 220 8.74 13.69 -15.43
N LEU A 221 7.85 14.54 -14.91
CA LEU A 221 8.06 15.99 -14.81
C LEU A 221 8.73 16.38 -13.49
N ALA A 222 8.42 15.69 -12.40
CA ALA A 222 9.02 15.89 -11.08
C ALA A 222 8.81 14.67 -10.18
N ILE A 223 9.70 14.51 -9.20
CA ILE A 223 9.51 13.61 -8.06
C ILE A 223 9.06 14.40 -6.84
N LEU A 224 8.12 13.84 -6.05
CA LEU A 224 7.56 14.47 -4.85
C LEU A 224 8.34 14.07 -3.59
N SER A 225 9.65 14.14 -3.66
CA SER A 225 10.56 13.88 -2.55
C SER A 225 11.40 15.12 -2.24
N LYS A 226 12.02 15.13 -1.06
CA LYS A 226 12.94 16.20 -0.65
C LYS A 226 14.19 16.24 -1.53
N GLU A 227 14.67 15.08 -1.95
CA GLU A 227 15.88 14.88 -2.76
C GLU A 227 15.52 14.11 -4.03
N ARG A 228 16.36 14.20 -5.04
CA ARG A 228 16.24 13.41 -6.27
C ARG A 228 16.45 11.93 -5.96
N ASP A 229 15.87 11.07 -6.78
CA ASP A 229 16.04 9.62 -6.68
C ASP A 229 17.18 9.17 -7.61
N ASP A 230 18.09 8.34 -7.08
CA ASP A 230 19.28 7.85 -7.80
C ASP A 230 18.93 7.01 -9.04
N THR A 231 17.74 6.41 -9.08
CA THR A 231 17.27 5.63 -10.24
C THR A 231 16.76 6.51 -11.38
N ILE A 232 16.50 7.80 -11.12
CA ILE A 232 16.02 8.81 -12.07
C ILE A 232 16.72 10.17 -11.82
N PRO A 233 18.07 10.24 -11.81
CA PRO A 233 18.82 11.40 -11.31
C PRO A 233 18.59 12.70 -12.11
N ASN A 234 18.13 12.59 -13.34
CA ASN A 234 17.81 13.74 -14.20
C ASN A 234 16.44 14.36 -13.94
N VAL A 235 15.58 13.71 -13.14
CA VAL A 235 14.26 14.20 -12.78
C VAL A 235 14.39 15.18 -11.61
N PRO A 236 13.93 16.44 -11.74
CA PRO A 236 13.98 17.38 -10.63
C PRO A 236 12.97 17.01 -9.54
N THR A 237 13.23 17.42 -8.32
CA THR A 237 12.19 17.43 -7.28
C THR A 237 11.12 18.47 -7.62
N PHE A 238 9.93 18.31 -7.05
CA PHE A 238 8.86 19.30 -7.24
C PHE A 238 9.29 20.70 -6.75
N PHE A 239 10.05 20.75 -5.64
CA PHE A 239 10.61 22.00 -5.11
C PHE A 239 11.64 22.62 -6.06
N GLU A 240 12.54 21.84 -6.65
CA GLU A 240 13.50 22.35 -7.63
C GLU A 240 12.80 22.98 -8.82
N ALA A 241 11.74 22.32 -9.32
CA ALA A 241 11.00 22.75 -10.49
C ALA A 241 10.09 23.96 -10.26
N THR A 242 9.53 24.14 -9.05
CA THR A 242 8.44 25.10 -8.80
C THR A 242 8.69 26.09 -7.67
N LYS A 243 9.67 25.84 -6.81
CA LYS A 243 9.90 26.52 -5.52
C LYS A 243 8.75 26.37 -4.50
N ILE A 244 7.83 25.43 -4.75
CA ILE A 244 6.74 25.07 -3.84
C ILE A 244 7.07 23.73 -3.19
N THR A 245 6.85 23.59 -1.91
CA THR A 245 7.03 22.31 -1.20
C THR A 245 5.80 21.44 -1.38
N LEU A 246 5.99 20.27 -2.02
CA LEU A 246 5.01 19.20 -2.11
C LEU A 246 5.74 17.87 -2.03
N GLU A 247 5.79 17.28 -0.84
CA GLU A 247 6.45 16.02 -0.58
C GLU A 247 5.40 14.95 -0.27
N ALA A 248 5.53 13.80 -0.91
CA ALA A 248 4.64 12.66 -0.72
C ALA A 248 5.30 11.35 -1.13
N ASN A 249 4.97 10.31 -0.41
CA ASN A 249 5.33 8.94 -0.71
C ASN A 249 4.17 7.99 -0.41
N THR A 250 4.34 6.74 -0.76
CA THR A 250 3.43 5.65 -0.38
C THR A 250 4.19 4.68 0.51
N THR A 251 3.80 4.61 1.77
CA THR A 251 4.29 3.61 2.71
C THR A 251 3.35 2.41 2.69
N SER A 252 3.90 1.22 2.47
CA SER A 252 3.17 -0.04 2.38
C SER A 252 3.65 -1.03 3.43
N GLY A 253 2.74 -1.84 3.95
CA GLY A 253 3.05 -2.87 4.94
C GLY A 253 2.05 -4.01 4.94
N VAL A 254 2.41 -5.07 5.64
CA VAL A 254 1.61 -6.28 5.81
C VAL A 254 0.78 -6.17 7.08
N LEU A 255 -0.49 -6.53 6.95
CA LEU A 255 -1.48 -6.58 8.02
C LEU A 255 -2.15 -7.96 8.03
N ALA A 256 -2.66 -8.35 9.18
CA ALA A 256 -3.49 -9.54 9.36
C ALA A 256 -4.89 -9.16 9.85
N PRO A 257 -5.88 -10.07 9.85
CA PRO A 257 -7.16 -9.88 10.53
C PRO A 257 -6.99 -9.53 12.00
N PRO A 258 -7.97 -8.87 12.64
CA PRO A 258 -7.94 -8.61 14.08
C PRO A 258 -7.84 -9.94 14.84
N ASP A 259 -7.33 -9.88 16.05
CA ASP A 259 -7.19 -11.04 16.95
C ASP A 259 -6.30 -12.18 16.43
N THR A 260 -5.46 -11.93 15.39
CA THR A 260 -4.46 -12.90 14.96
C THR A 260 -3.51 -13.23 16.12
N PRO A 261 -3.30 -14.52 16.45
CA PRO A 261 -2.54 -14.93 17.61
C PRO A 261 -1.11 -14.34 17.66
N PRO A 262 -0.64 -13.91 18.85
CA PRO A 262 0.66 -13.24 18.97
C PRO A 262 1.86 -14.05 18.47
N ASN A 263 1.82 -15.38 18.59
CA ASN A 263 2.86 -16.26 18.07
C ASN A 263 2.90 -16.27 16.55
N ILE A 264 1.75 -16.20 15.86
CA ILE A 264 1.66 -16.08 14.40
C ILE A 264 2.16 -14.70 13.95
N VAL A 265 1.74 -13.64 14.63
CA VAL A 265 2.24 -12.26 14.38
C VAL A 265 3.76 -12.22 14.47
N LYS A 266 4.34 -12.85 15.51
CA LYS A 266 5.79 -12.91 15.70
C LYS A 266 6.48 -13.66 14.55
N ILE A 267 6.00 -14.84 14.17
CA ILE A 267 6.59 -15.62 13.06
C ILE A 267 6.56 -14.81 11.76
N LEU A 268 5.44 -14.19 11.43
CA LEU A 268 5.30 -13.38 10.23
C LEU A 268 6.18 -12.13 10.26
N SER A 269 6.26 -11.45 11.41
CA SER A 269 7.10 -10.26 11.56
C SER A 269 8.58 -10.59 11.43
N ASP A 270 9.06 -11.64 12.11
CA ASP A 270 10.45 -12.08 12.03
C ASP A 270 10.82 -12.48 10.57
N ALA A 271 9.90 -13.19 9.89
CA ALA A 271 10.08 -13.55 8.50
C ALA A 271 10.15 -12.32 7.57
N LEU A 272 9.32 -11.30 7.78
CA LEU A 272 9.33 -10.06 6.99
C LEU A 272 10.57 -9.20 7.27
N ILE A 273 11.10 -9.21 8.49
CA ILE A 273 12.40 -8.60 8.81
C ILE A 273 13.52 -9.29 8.02
N THR A 274 13.49 -10.62 7.95
CA THR A 274 14.45 -11.41 7.15
C THR A 274 14.30 -11.10 5.65
N VAL A 275 13.07 -11.03 5.13
CA VAL A 275 12.78 -10.62 3.74
C VAL A 275 13.37 -9.25 3.42
N ALA A 276 13.26 -8.28 4.32
CA ALA A 276 13.79 -6.93 4.09
C ALA A 276 15.32 -6.87 4.02
N GLN A 277 16.02 -7.92 4.46
CA GLN A 277 17.48 -8.07 4.38
C GLN A 277 17.92 -8.95 3.18
N ASP A 278 16.97 -9.58 2.49
CA ASP A 278 17.24 -10.44 1.33
C ASP A 278 17.72 -9.59 0.13
N PRO A 279 18.97 -9.82 -0.39
CA PRO A 279 19.48 -9.08 -1.54
C PRO A 279 18.57 -9.15 -2.78
N VAL A 280 17.85 -10.25 -2.98
CA VAL A 280 16.93 -10.43 -4.11
C VAL A 280 15.72 -9.51 -3.95
N TYR A 281 15.15 -9.44 -2.75
CA TYR A 281 14.05 -8.52 -2.44
C TYR A 281 14.49 -7.06 -2.59
N ILE A 282 15.63 -6.71 -2.01
CA ILE A 282 16.22 -5.36 -2.08
C ILE A 282 16.43 -4.94 -3.55
N SER A 283 17.16 -5.76 -4.32
CA SER A 283 17.44 -5.48 -5.73
C SER A 283 16.16 -5.30 -6.55
N ARG A 284 15.14 -6.15 -6.32
CA ARG A 284 13.87 -6.06 -7.03
C ARG A 284 13.12 -4.77 -6.73
N LEU A 285 13.05 -4.35 -5.48
CA LEU A 285 12.38 -3.10 -5.13
C LEU A 285 13.13 -1.88 -5.64
N LEU A 286 14.45 -1.85 -5.49
CA LEU A 286 15.28 -0.75 -6.00
C LEU A 286 15.16 -0.62 -7.53
N SER A 287 15.10 -1.72 -8.27
CA SER A 287 14.97 -1.69 -9.75
C SER A 287 13.70 -1.00 -10.23
N VAL A 288 12.67 -0.95 -9.41
CA VAL A 288 11.40 -0.24 -9.70
C VAL A 288 11.29 1.11 -8.98
N GLY A 289 12.34 1.56 -8.29
CA GLY A 289 12.34 2.84 -7.56
C GLY A 289 11.54 2.78 -6.25
N SER A 290 11.45 1.62 -5.61
CA SER A 290 10.90 1.48 -4.25
C SER A 290 12.00 1.12 -3.26
N LEU A 291 11.89 1.64 -2.05
CA LEU A 291 12.84 1.36 -0.97
C LEU A 291 12.30 0.25 -0.08
N PRO A 292 13.03 -0.86 0.11
CA PRO A 292 12.64 -1.90 1.07
C PRO A 292 12.62 -1.33 2.49
N LYS A 293 11.64 -1.74 3.27
CA LYS A 293 11.49 -1.38 4.68
C LYS A 293 10.96 -2.58 5.45
N SER A 294 11.33 -2.63 6.73
CA SER A 294 10.69 -3.49 7.73
C SER A 294 10.49 -2.69 9.01
N SER A 295 9.68 -3.22 9.90
CA SER A 295 9.46 -2.65 11.22
C SER A 295 8.99 -3.74 12.18
N SER A 296 9.02 -3.46 13.47
CA SER A 296 8.25 -4.23 14.43
C SER A 296 6.74 -4.02 14.21
N PRO A 297 5.88 -4.96 14.66
CA PRO A 297 4.43 -4.77 14.66
C PRO A 297 3.99 -3.49 15.39
N LYS A 298 4.68 -3.15 16.49
CA LYS A 298 4.39 -1.96 17.29
C LYS A 298 4.67 -0.66 16.52
N GLU A 299 5.78 -0.57 15.81
CA GLU A 299 6.13 0.62 15.03
C GLU A 299 5.15 0.82 13.87
N TRP A 300 4.78 -0.27 13.16
CA TRP A 300 3.79 -0.18 12.09
C TRP A 300 2.40 0.21 12.62
N ALA A 301 1.94 -0.39 13.72
CA ALA A 301 0.69 -0.01 14.38
C ALA A 301 0.69 1.45 14.82
N GLU A 302 1.80 1.95 15.38
CA GLU A 302 1.91 3.34 15.81
C GLU A 302 1.85 4.32 14.64
N LEU A 303 2.51 4.02 13.53
CA LEU A 303 2.42 4.84 12.32
C LEU A 303 0.97 4.92 11.81
N LEU A 304 0.27 3.79 11.72
CA LEU A 304 -1.14 3.74 11.33
C LEU A 304 -2.03 4.55 12.30
N ARG A 305 -1.79 4.44 13.60
CA ARG A 305 -2.54 5.16 14.63
C ARG A 305 -2.35 6.67 14.50
N GLN A 306 -1.12 7.15 14.31
CA GLN A 306 -0.82 8.58 14.16
C GLN A 306 -1.49 9.16 12.92
N GLU A 307 -1.41 8.45 11.79
CA GLU A 307 -2.08 8.87 10.55
C GLU A 307 -3.61 8.85 10.69
N SER A 308 -4.18 7.88 11.41
CA SER A 308 -5.61 7.82 11.69
C SER A 308 -6.09 9.02 12.51
N LEU A 309 -5.37 9.37 13.59
CA LEU A 309 -5.68 10.53 14.42
C LEU A 309 -5.59 11.86 13.63
N ASN A 310 -4.59 11.96 12.75
CA ASN A 310 -4.45 13.12 11.88
C ASN A 310 -5.63 13.21 10.89
N SER A 311 -6.00 12.09 10.27
CA SER A 311 -7.11 12.01 9.33
C SER A 311 -8.45 12.32 9.98
N GLU A 312 -8.71 11.80 11.17
CA GLU A 312 -9.91 12.08 11.96
C GLU A 312 -10.02 13.58 12.26
N ARG A 313 -8.92 14.19 12.74
CA ARG A 313 -8.87 15.64 13.01
C ARG A 313 -9.16 16.46 11.75
N LEU A 314 -8.61 16.07 10.59
CA LEU A 314 -8.85 16.74 9.31
C LEU A 314 -10.29 16.57 8.84
N ALA A 315 -10.88 15.40 9.04
CA ALA A 315 -12.29 15.12 8.70
C ALA A 315 -13.23 15.97 9.58
N LEU A 316 -13.02 16.01 10.89
CA LEU A 316 -13.79 16.84 11.83
C LEU A 316 -13.67 18.33 11.51
N ALA A 317 -12.52 18.79 11.02
CA ALA A 317 -12.30 20.16 10.57
C ALA A 317 -12.87 20.47 9.18
N GLY A 318 -13.55 19.51 8.52
CA GLY A 318 -14.08 19.67 7.16
C GLY A 318 -12.99 19.81 6.08
N LYS A 319 -11.74 19.41 6.39
CA LYS A 319 -10.59 19.51 5.49
C LYS A 319 -10.34 18.23 4.68
N LEU A 320 -10.99 17.12 5.02
CA LEU A 320 -11.09 15.93 4.20
C LEU A 320 -12.49 15.91 3.56
N LYS A 321 -12.55 15.85 2.23
CA LYS A 321 -13.84 15.68 1.53
C LYS A 321 -14.34 14.27 1.80
N VAL A 322 -15.57 14.17 2.29
CA VAL A 322 -16.30 12.90 2.45
C VAL A 322 -17.15 12.69 1.19
N GLU A 323 -16.98 11.56 0.53
CA GLU A 323 -17.71 11.18 -0.69
C GLU A 323 -18.58 9.95 -0.46
#